data_b4ba392e16e4ea9c6fecbd79f36268a2
#
_entry.id   b4ba392e16e4ea9c6fecbd79f36268a2
#
_cell.length_a   1.000
_cell.length_b   1.000
_cell.length_c   1.000
_cell.angle_alpha   90.00
_cell.angle_beta   90.00
_cell.angle_gamma   90.00
#
_symmetry.space_group_name_H-M   'P 1'
#
loop_
_entity.id
_entity.type
_entity.pdbx_description
1 polymer ?
#
loop_
_entity_poly.entity_id
_entity_poly.type
_entity_poly.pdbx_seq_one_letter_code
_entity_poly.pdbx_strand_id
1 'polypeptide(L)'
;NYTFILKGTKEVPRRLLQEKRKTIGLRVPSNPIALALLETLNEPMLSTSLMLPGSEFTESDPDEIKDRLEKLVDLVIHGGYLGQQPTTVVDLTDAAPVVIREGVGDVRPFL
;
A
#
# COMPACT_ATOMS: atom_id res chain seq x y z
N ASN A 1 -3.05 -2.88 -7.79
CA ASN A 1 -2.07 -3.96 -7.84
C ASN A 1 -0.61 -3.49 -7.73
N TYR A 2 -0.36 -2.19 -7.88
CA TYR A 2 0.98 -1.63 -7.89
C TYR A 2 1.16 -0.56 -6.83
N THR A 3 2.39 -0.44 -6.35
CA THR A 3 2.90 0.71 -5.62
C THR A 3 4.06 1.27 -6.44
N PHE A 4 3.99 2.54 -6.78
CA PHE A 4 5.03 3.20 -7.56
C PHE A 4 5.86 4.13 -6.66
N ILE A 5 7.17 4.01 -6.76
CA ILE A 5 8.09 4.88 -6.03
C ILE A 5 8.52 6.01 -6.98
N LEU A 6 8.29 7.23 -6.54
CA LEU A 6 8.59 8.44 -7.29
C LEU A 6 9.41 9.41 -6.44
N LYS A 7 10.12 10.32 -7.09
CA LYS A 7 10.79 11.41 -6.38
C LYS A 7 9.74 12.40 -5.88
N GLY A 8 9.83 12.76 -4.60
CA GLY A 8 8.95 13.76 -4.03
C GLY A 8 9.30 15.16 -4.50
N THR A 9 8.29 15.99 -4.73
CA THR A 9 8.45 17.41 -4.99
C THR A 9 8.47 18.19 -3.68
N LYS A 10 8.71 19.50 -3.77
CA LYS A 10 8.67 20.39 -2.59
C LYS A 10 7.29 20.45 -1.94
N GLU A 11 6.24 20.11 -2.67
CA GLU A 11 4.87 20.10 -2.15
C GLU A 11 4.57 18.92 -1.24
N VAL A 12 5.39 17.85 -1.30
CA VAL A 12 5.21 16.67 -0.44
C VAL A 12 5.78 16.99 0.95
N PRO A 13 4.98 16.82 2.03
CA PRO A 13 5.50 17.00 3.38
C PRO A 13 6.70 16.09 3.65
N ARG A 14 7.72 16.64 4.29
CA ARG A 14 8.98 15.91 4.56
C ARG A 14 8.77 14.61 5.30
N ARG A 15 7.79 14.56 6.22
CA ARG A 15 7.49 13.37 7.00
C ARG A 15 7.00 12.18 6.17
N LEU A 16 6.55 12.44 4.93
CA LEU A 16 6.07 11.40 4.01
C LEU A 16 7.16 10.92 3.06
N LEU A 17 8.32 11.56 3.06
CA LEU A 17 9.43 11.21 2.18
C LEU A 17 10.41 10.25 2.87
N GLN A 18 10.98 9.34 2.09
CA GLN A 18 12.11 8.55 2.54
C GLN A 18 13.30 9.50 2.75
N GLU A 19 13.94 9.43 3.92
CA GLU A 19 14.94 10.42 4.36
C GLU A 19 16.11 10.61 3.40
N LYS A 20 16.71 9.52 2.93
CA LYS A 20 17.93 9.57 2.12
C LYS A 20 17.64 9.90 0.67
N ARG A 21 16.65 9.24 0.09
CA ARG A 21 16.36 9.32 -1.35
C ARG A 21 15.32 10.38 -1.69
N LYS A 22 14.58 10.88 -0.69
CA LYS A 22 13.49 11.83 -0.88
C LYS A 22 12.42 11.31 -1.82
N THR A 23 12.08 10.03 -1.69
CA THR A 23 11.09 9.33 -2.50
C THR A 23 9.79 9.11 -1.73
N ILE A 24 8.73 8.86 -2.46
CA ILE A 24 7.42 8.52 -1.91
C ILE A 24 6.83 7.36 -2.69
N GLY A 25 6.18 6.42 -1.99
CA GLY A 25 5.41 5.35 -2.61
C GLY A 25 3.97 5.78 -2.79
N LEU A 26 3.45 5.64 -4.01
CA LEU A 26 2.07 5.99 -4.35
C LEU A 26 1.31 4.77 -4.81
N ARG A 27 0.05 4.68 -4.39
CA ARG A 27 -0.87 3.62 -4.78
C ARG A 27 -2.25 4.18 -5.04
N VAL A 28 -2.87 3.76 -6.14
CA VAL A 28 -4.29 3.99 -6.39
C VAL A 28 -5.00 2.64 -6.23
N PRO A 29 -5.78 2.45 -5.16
CA PRO A 29 -6.46 1.18 -4.94
C PRO A 29 -7.62 0.98 -5.91
N SER A 30 -7.96 -0.28 -6.17
CA SER A 30 -9.17 -0.64 -6.91
C SER A 30 -10.32 -1.07 -5.99
N ASN A 31 -10.05 -1.31 -4.72
CA ASN A 31 -11.04 -1.75 -3.75
C ASN A 31 -12.10 -0.65 -3.52
N PRO A 32 -13.42 -0.96 -3.67
CA PRO A 32 -14.48 0.05 -3.53
C PRO A 32 -14.53 0.73 -2.16
N ILE A 33 -14.19 0.01 -1.10
CA ILE A 33 -14.19 0.57 0.27
C ILE A 33 -13.06 1.59 0.42
N ALA A 34 -11.86 1.24 -0.04
CA ALA A 34 -10.72 2.16 -0.01
C ALA A 34 -10.97 3.40 -0.86
N LEU A 35 -11.56 3.24 -2.04
CA LEU A 35 -11.94 4.37 -2.90
C LEU A 35 -12.98 5.26 -2.25
N ALA A 36 -14.00 4.68 -1.61
CA ALA A 36 -15.03 5.45 -0.91
C ALA A 36 -14.44 6.27 0.25
N LEU A 37 -13.49 5.69 0.99
CA LEU A 37 -12.79 6.41 2.05
C LEU A 37 -11.99 7.60 1.50
N LEU A 38 -11.26 7.39 0.41
CA LEU A 38 -10.47 8.45 -0.23
C LEU A 38 -11.36 9.57 -0.77
N GLU A 39 -12.48 9.23 -1.40
CA GLU A 39 -13.44 10.23 -1.90
C GLU A 39 -14.04 11.05 -0.78
N THR A 40 -14.44 10.41 0.31
CA THR A 40 -15.02 11.08 1.46
C THR A 40 -14.03 11.98 2.16
N LEU A 41 -12.81 11.49 2.34
CA LEU A 41 -11.71 12.26 2.94
C LEU A 41 -11.25 13.40 2.05
N ASN A 42 -11.29 13.20 0.74
CA ASN A 42 -10.85 14.14 -0.30
C ASN A 42 -9.37 14.56 -0.16
N GLU A 43 -8.55 13.65 0.34
CA GLU A 43 -7.09 13.81 0.44
C GLU A 43 -6.42 12.45 0.54
N PRO A 44 -5.08 12.38 0.30
CA PRO A 44 -4.36 11.12 0.40
C PRO A 44 -4.38 10.54 1.82
N MET A 45 -4.30 9.22 1.91
CA MET A 45 -4.16 8.48 3.16
C MET A 45 -2.82 7.75 3.20
N LEU A 46 -2.23 7.66 4.38
CA LEU A 46 -1.14 6.72 4.62
C LEU A 46 -1.73 5.33 4.79
N SER A 47 -1.06 4.35 4.18
CA SER A 47 -1.49 2.96 4.29
C SER A 47 -0.30 2.02 4.26
N THR A 48 -0.52 0.82 4.73
CA THR A 48 0.43 -0.28 4.64
C THR A 48 -0.31 -1.59 4.46
N SER A 49 0.38 -2.59 3.92
CA SER A 49 -0.17 -3.94 3.90
C SER A 49 -0.22 -4.49 5.32
N LEU A 50 -1.29 -5.21 5.64
CA LEU A 50 -1.41 -5.87 6.92
C LEU A 50 -0.71 -7.23 6.87
N MET A 51 0.55 -7.22 7.23
CA MET A 51 1.39 -8.42 7.31
C MET A 51 1.98 -8.48 8.70
N LEU A 52 1.47 -9.39 9.53
CA LEU A 52 1.90 -9.52 10.92
C LEU A 52 3.30 -10.14 11.01
N PRO A 53 4.04 -9.86 12.10
CA PRO A 53 5.36 -10.45 12.28
C PRO A 53 5.35 -11.98 12.18
N GLY A 54 6.27 -12.54 11.39
CA GLY A 54 6.37 -13.99 11.18
C GLY A 54 5.44 -14.53 10.08
N SER A 55 4.58 -13.72 9.51
CA SER A 55 3.69 -14.14 8.42
C SER A 55 4.33 -13.86 7.06
N GLU A 56 4.17 -14.78 6.11
CA GLU A 56 4.61 -14.60 4.73
C GLU A 56 3.53 -13.98 3.84
N PHE A 57 2.29 -13.90 4.32
CA PHE A 57 1.14 -13.42 3.56
C PHE A 57 0.47 -12.27 4.28
N THR A 58 -0.20 -11.41 3.51
CA THR A 58 -1.08 -10.40 4.09
C THR A 58 -2.30 -11.07 4.72
N GLU A 59 -2.79 -10.49 5.81
CA GLU A 59 -4.00 -10.99 6.46
C GLU A 59 -5.21 -10.76 5.55
N SER A 60 -6.10 -11.75 5.48
CA SER A 60 -7.26 -11.70 4.58
C SER A 60 -8.59 -12.05 5.25
N ASP A 61 -8.57 -12.77 6.37
CA ASP A 61 -9.78 -13.14 7.11
C ASP A 61 -10.21 -11.98 8.01
N PRO A 62 -11.34 -11.30 7.72
CA PRO A 62 -11.75 -10.12 8.48
C PRO A 62 -12.11 -10.43 9.93
N ASP A 63 -12.62 -11.60 10.23
CA ASP A 63 -12.96 -11.99 11.61
C ASP A 63 -11.70 -12.23 12.43
N GLU A 64 -10.70 -12.89 11.86
CA GLU A 64 -9.40 -13.07 12.50
C GLU A 64 -8.66 -11.76 12.72
N ILE A 65 -8.71 -10.87 11.74
CA ILE A 65 -8.13 -9.52 11.85
C ILE A 65 -8.78 -8.77 13.02
N LYS A 66 -10.09 -8.80 13.09
CA LYS A 66 -10.83 -8.16 14.18
C LYS A 66 -10.42 -8.71 15.54
N ASP A 67 -10.40 -10.03 15.67
CA ASP A 67 -10.05 -10.69 16.95
C ASP A 67 -8.64 -10.33 17.43
N ARG A 68 -7.69 -10.23 16.50
CA ARG A 68 -6.29 -9.98 16.83
C ARG A 68 -5.98 -8.50 17.06
N LEU A 69 -6.67 -7.60 16.37
CA LEU A 69 -6.28 -6.20 16.30
C LEU A 69 -7.29 -5.20 16.87
N GLU A 70 -8.53 -5.60 17.17
CA GLU A 70 -9.59 -4.65 17.53
C GLU A 70 -9.24 -3.76 18.73
N LYS A 71 -8.41 -4.25 19.65
CA LYS A 71 -7.97 -3.47 20.81
C LYS A 71 -6.75 -2.60 20.55
N LEU A 72 -6.11 -2.79 19.38
CA LEU A 72 -4.89 -2.08 19.00
C LEU A 72 -5.14 -0.99 17.97
N VAL A 73 -6.32 -0.96 17.37
CA VAL A 73 -6.72 0.01 16.34
C VAL A 73 -8.04 0.64 16.70
N ASP A 74 -8.31 1.81 16.16
CA ASP A 74 -9.54 2.55 16.45
C ASP A 74 -10.77 1.92 15.78
N LEU A 75 -10.58 1.33 14.60
CA LEU A 75 -11.67 0.79 13.80
C LEU A 75 -11.18 -0.34 12.89
N VAL A 76 -11.99 -1.37 12.77
CA VAL A 76 -11.80 -2.44 11.77
C VAL A 76 -12.98 -2.41 10.82
N ILE A 77 -12.72 -2.23 9.51
CA ILE A 77 -13.75 -2.26 8.49
C ILE A 77 -13.77 -3.64 7.86
N HIS A 78 -14.90 -4.34 8.00
CA HIS A 78 -15.09 -5.66 7.42
C HIS A 78 -15.40 -5.53 5.93
N GLY A 79 -14.45 -5.87 5.08
CA GLY A 79 -14.57 -5.81 3.62
C GLY A 79 -14.61 -7.18 2.94
N GLY A 80 -14.85 -8.25 3.69
CA GLY A 80 -14.78 -9.60 3.18
C GLY A 80 -13.33 -10.12 3.08
N TYR A 81 -13.18 -11.28 2.48
CA TYR A 81 -11.86 -11.87 2.24
C TYR A 81 -11.18 -11.15 1.09
N LEU A 82 -9.94 -10.76 1.31
CA LEU A 82 -9.11 -10.06 0.33
C LEU A 82 -7.91 -10.92 -0.07
N GLY A 83 -7.13 -10.47 -1.05
CA GLY A 83 -5.95 -11.17 -1.49
C GLY A 83 -4.86 -11.24 -0.41
N GLN A 84 -4.07 -12.31 -0.46
CA GLN A 84 -2.99 -12.57 0.50
C GLN A 84 -1.63 -12.08 0.03
N GLN A 85 -1.53 -11.55 -1.18
CA GLN A 85 -0.28 -11.04 -1.72
C GLN A 85 -0.25 -9.51 -1.68
N PRO A 86 0.92 -8.92 -1.36
CA PRO A 86 1.08 -7.48 -1.40
C PRO A 86 1.14 -6.96 -2.84
N THR A 87 1.16 -5.64 -2.98
CA THR A 87 1.34 -4.99 -4.28
C THR A 87 2.71 -5.28 -4.87
N THR A 88 2.81 -5.21 -6.20
CA THR A 88 4.08 -5.12 -6.90
C THR A 88 4.62 -3.71 -6.72
N VAL A 89 5.88 -3.59 -6.33
CA VAL A 89 6.53 -2.29 -6.11
C VAL A 89 7.51 -2.02 -7.25
N VAL A 90 7.29 -0.91 -7.95
CA VAL A 90 8.11 -0.49 -9.08
C VAL A 90 8.74 0.86 -8.78
N ASP A 91 10.05 0.93 -8.86
CA ASP A 91 10.80 2.18 -8.70
C ASP A 91 10.89 2.88 -10.06
N LEU A 92 10.32 4.06 -10.16
CA LEU A 92 10.31 4.91 -11.35
C LEU A 92 11.19 6.14 -11.21
N THR A 93 12.12 6.16 -10.26
CA THR A 93 12.96 7.34 -10.00
C THR A 93 14.09 7.52 -11.01
N ASP A 94 14.48 6.49 -11.72
CA ASP A 94 15.53 6.52 -12.74
C ASP A 94 14.96 6.42 -14.16
N ALA A 95 15.84 6.44 -15.16
CA ALA A 95 15.45 6.42 -16.57
C ALA A 95 14.72 5.12 -16.96
N ALA A 96 15.04 4.01 -16.31
CA ALA A 96 14.38 2.73 -16.54
C ALA A 96 13.66 2.26 -15.27
N PRO A 97 12.48 1.63 -15.40
CA PRO A 97 11.78 1.06 -14.25
C PRO A 97 12.58 -0.08 -13.62
N VAL A 98 12.52 -0.18 -12.30
CA VAL A 98 13.11 -1.30 -11.55
C VAL A 98 12.05 -1.93 -10.67
N VAL A 99 11.81 -3.22 -10.84
CA VAL A 99 10.89 -3.98 -9.98
C VAL A 99 11.60 -4.29 -8.66
N ILE A 100 11.14 -3.66 -7.58
CA ILE A 100 11.69 -3.85 -6.24
C ILE A 100 11.09 -5.10 -5.59
N ARG A 101 9.79 -5.33 -5.83
CA ARG A 101 9.08 -6.48 -5.27
C ARG A 101 8.00 -6.91 -6.23
N GLU A 102 7.99 -8.20 -6.58
CA GLU A 102 6.89 -8.80 -7.33
C GLU A 102 5.77 -9.18 -6.38
N GLY A 103 4.57 -8.73 -6.67
CA GLY A 103 3.37 -9.05 -5.93
C GLY A 103 2.22 -9.35 -6.90
N VAL A 104 1.03 -8.80 -6.63
CA VAL A 104 -0.16 -9.07 -7.46
C VAL A 104 -0.15 -8.40 -8.83
N GLY A 105 0.66 -7.36 -9.01
CA GLY A 105 0.77 -6.66 -10.29
C GLY A 105 1.69 -7.38 -11.27
N ASP A 106 1.31 -7.42 -12.55
CA ASP A 106 2.12 -8.01 -13.61
C ASP A 106 3.41 -7.21 -13.80
N VAL A 107 4.56 -7.87 -13.73
CA VAL A 107 5.87 -7.21 -13.86
C VAL A 107 6.33 -7.01 -15.30
N ARG A 108 5.74 -7.74 -16.24
CA ARG A 108 6.17 -7.72 -17.66
C ARG A 108 6.23 -6.33 -18.29
N PRO A 109 5.31 -5.40 -18.01
CA PRO A 109 5.39 -4.05 -18.57
C PRO A 109 6.63 -3.27 -18.15
N PHE A 110 7.32 -3.70 -17.09
CA PHE A 110 8.45 -3.00 -16.48
C PHE A 110 9.79 -3.72 -16.67
N LEU A 111 9.79 -4.78 -17.43
CA LEU A 111 11.02 -5.55 -17.72
C LEU A 111 11.69 -5.11 -19.02
#